data_a9900a27d99c4c6c3fa5c638f62948d1
#
_entry.id   a9900a27d99c4c6c3fa5c638f62948d1
#
_cell.length_a   1.000
_cell.length_b   1.000
_cell.length_c   1.000
_cell.angle_alpha   90.00
_cell.angle_beta   90.00
_cell.angle_gamma   90.00
#
_symmetry.space_group_name_H-M   'P 1'
#
loop_
_entity.id
_entity.type
_entity.pdbx_description
1 polymer ?
#
loop_
_entity_poly.entity_id
_entity_poly.type
_entity_poly.pdbx_seq_one_letter_code
_entity_poly.pdbx_strand_id
1 'polypeptide(L)'
;VLTKDGVLVARHENEISETTDVADKAEFADRKTSKTIDGQKMTGWFTEDFTLAELKTLRAKERLPQLRSANMAYDVQFEIPTFDEILALAKAQSAVTGRTIGIYPETKHPSYFTAIGLPHEAPLLAALTKYGHVEKSAPVFIQSFEVENLKALRPKTKLRLIQLMAETGSPPDRSDVTYAQMASAEGLKIVATYADGIGPNKAMVIPRTLLGNLGDPTTLVADAHKVGLAVHPWTFRRENYFLPLAQKSGVDPRGVGDLNAEIKAYLATGVDGIFSDNVTEAVAARE
;
A
#
# COMPACT_ATOMS: atom_id res chain seq x y z
N VAL A 1 4.37 0.09 -9.40
CA VAL A 1 4.53 -0.81 -10.56
C VAL A 1 5.26 -0.09 -11.68
N LEU A 2 5.68 -0.82 -12.74
CA LEU A 2 6.44 -0.29 -13.86
C LEU A 2 5.68 -0.41 -15.19
N THR A 3 5.95 0.53 -16.09
CA THR A 3 5.55 0.45 -17.49
C THR A 3 6.52 -0.43 -18.28
N LYS A 4 6.18 -0.79 -19.53
CA LYS A 4 7.02 -1.53 -20.46
C LYS A 4 8.39 -0.85 -20.72
N ASP A 5 8.43 0.46 -20.69
CA ASP A 5 9.64 1.29 -20.87
C ASP A 5 10.29 1.69 -19.52
N GLY A 6 9.93 0.99 -18.42
CA GLY A 6 10.61 1.07 -17.12
C GLY A 6 10.30 2.32 -16.30
N VAL A 7 9.19 3.00 -16.54
CA VAL A 7 8.78 4.16 -15.76
C VAL A 7 7.90 3.71 -14.58
N LEU A 8 8.20 4.23 -13.38
CA LEU A 8 7.39 3.99 -12.19
C LEU A 8 6.06 4.77 -12.26
N VAL A 9 4.96 4.05 -12.12
CA VAL A 9 3.60 4.62 -12.08
C VAL A 9 2.85 4.19 -10.83
N ALA A 10 1.95 5.03 -10.36
CA ALA A 10 1.17 4.78 -9.16
C ALA A 10 -0.09 3.98 -9.50
N ARG A 11 -0.02 2.68 -9.32
CA ARG A 11 -1.16 1.76 -9.31
C ARG A 11 -0.98 0.78 -8.16
N HIS A 12 -2.10 0.39 -7.51
CA HIS A 12 -2.07 -0.61 -6.45
C HIS A 12 -1.66 -1.98 -7.01
N GLU A 13 -2.24 -2.36 -8.15
CA GLU A 13 -1.90 -3.57 -8.88
C GLU A 13 -1.35 -3.19 -10.27
N ASN A 14 -0.59 -4.08 -10.90
CA ASN A 14 -0.19 -3.93 -12.29
C ASN A 14 -1.31 -4.32 -13.27
N GLU A 15 -2.29 -5.11 -12.83
CA GLU A 15 -3.52 -5.38 -13.56
C GLU A 15 -4.47 -4.18 -13.46
N ILE A 16 -4.89 -3.61 -14.62
CA ILE A 16 -5.55 -2.30 -14.70
C ILE A 16 -6.95 -2.32 -15.32
N SER A 17 -7.54 -3.49 -15.55
CA SER A 17 -8.83 -3.65 -16.23
C SER A 17 -9.96 -2.88 -15.53
N GLU A 18 -10.05 -3.00 -14.20
CA GLU A 18 -11.16 -2.44 -13.42
C GLU A 18 -10.88 -1.06 -12.85
N THR A 19 -9.61 -0.63 -12.89
CA THR A 19 -9.19 0.65 -12.31
C THR A 19 -8.86 1.70 -13.36
N THR A 20 -9.06 1.37 -14.65
CA THR A 20 -8.92 2.29 -15.80
C THR A 20 -9.98 2.00 -16.86
N ASP A 21 -10.03 2.88 -17.86
CA ASP A 21 -10.88 2.73 -19.05
C ASP A 21 -10.24 1.88 -20.16
N VAL A 22 -9.19 1.09 -19.87
CA VAL A 22 -8.45 0.31 -20.87
C VAL A 22 -9.33 -0.68 -21.65
N ALA A 23 -10.32 -1.26 -20.97
CA ALA A 23 -11.25 -2.20 -21.61
C ALA A 23 -12.16 -1.54 -22.67
N ASP A 24 -12.33 -0.22 -22.59
CA ASP A 24 -13.12 0.58 -23.52
C ASP A 24 -12.29 1.10 -24.72
N LYS A 25 -10.96 0.82 -24.73
CA LYS A 25 -10.03 1.26 -25.78
C LYS A 25 -9.82 0.17 -26.82
N ALA A 26 -10.45 0.35 -27.99
CA ALA A 26 -10.39 -0.63 -29.09
C ALA A 26 -8.94 -0.91 -29.56
N GLU A 27 -8.08 0.10 -29.53
CA GLU A 27 -6.66 0.02 -29.89
C GLU A 27 -5.84 -0.90 -28.98
N PHE A 28 -6.36 -1.24 -27.80
CA PHE A 28 -5.68 -2.11 -26.81
C PHE A 28 -6.40 -3.46 -26.60
N ALA A 29 -7.43 -3.75 -27.38
CA ALA A 29 -8.25 -4.95 -27.21
C ALA A 29 -7.42 -6.27 -27.33
N ASP A 30 -6.48 -6.31 -28.25
CA ASP A 30 -5.59 -7.46 -28.53
C ASP A 30 -4.47 -7.65 -27.49
N ARG A 31 -4.27 -6.68 -26.58
CA ARG A 31 -3.28 -6.77 -25.48
C ARG A 31 -3.84 -7.46 -24.23
N LYS A 32 -5.12 -7.79 -24.20
CA LYS A 32 -5.68 -8.57 -23.10
C LYS A 32 -5.03 -9.94 -23.05
N THR A 33 -4.42 -10.28 -21.92
CA THR A 33 -3.65 -11.50 -21.78
C THR A 33 -3.80 -12.12 -20.39
N SER A 34 -3.30 -13.34 -20.21
CA SER A 34 -3.26 -14.01 -18.91
C SER A 34 -1.83 -14.10 -18.42
N LYS A 35 -1.60 -13.70 -17.17
CA LYS A 35 -0.31 -13.80 -16.48
C LYS A 35 -0.47 -14.50 -15.14
N THR A 36 0.61 -15.11 -14.65
CA THR A 36 0.67 -15.62 -13.28
C THR A 36 1.53 -14.67 -12.46
N ILE A 37 0.95 -14.07 -11.42
CA ILE A 37 1.59 -13.09 -10.55
C ILE A 37 1.36 -13.57 -9.11
N ASP A 38 2.42 -13.71 -8.33
CA ASP A 38 2.40 -14.22 -6.96
C ASP A 38 1.61 -15.56 -6.85
N GLY A 39 1.78 -16.42 -7.84
CA GLY A 39 1.10 -17.73 -7.91
C GLY A 39 -0.38 -17.66 -8.33
N GLN A 40 -0.94 -16.46 -8.57
CA GLN A 40 -2.32 -16.28 -8.99
C GLN A 40 -2.42 -16.01 -10.50
N LYS A 41 -3.27 -16.78 -11.21
CA LYS A 41 -3.55 -16.51 -12.61
C LYS A 41 -4.55 -15.37 -12.73
N MET A 42 -4.12 -14.31 -13.40
CA MET A 42 -4.92 -13.11 -13.67
C MET A 42 -5.08 -12.92 -15.19
N THR A 43 -6.23 -12.42 -15.62
CA THR A 43 -6.50 -12.13 -17.04
C THR A 43 -7.01 -10.70 -17.18
N GLY A 44 -6.29 -9.89 -17.94
CA GLY A 44 -6.60 -8.48 -18.12
C GLY A 44 -5.54 -7.74 -18.91
N TRP A 45 -5.38 -6.47 -18.63
CA TRP A 45 -4.34 -5.59 -19.16
C TRP A 45 -3.38 -5.22 -18.05
N PHE A 46 -2.07 -5.24 -18.35
CA PHE A 46 -1.03 -5.07 -17.33
C PHE A 46 -0.13 -3.89 -17.67
N THR A 47 0.27 -3.10 -16.67
CA THR A 47 1.06 -1.87 -16.86
C THR A 47 2.35 -2.11 -17.65
N GLU A 48 3.02 -3.23 -17.43
CA GLU A 48 4.28 -3.60 -18.10
C GLU A 48 4.12 -4.00 -19.58
N ASP A 49 2.89 -4.09 -20.08
CA ASP A 49 2.62 -4.30 -21.51
C ASP A 49 2.43 -2.96 -22.26
N PHE A 50 2.41 -1.83 -21.54
CA PHE A 50 2.21 -0.48 -22.08
C PHE A 50 3.40 0.41 -21.82
N THR A 51 3.77 1.22 -22.80
CA THR A 51 4.68 2.35 -22.59
C THR A 51 4.01 3.43 -21.73
N LEU A 52 4.80 4.33 -21.12
CA LEU A 52 4.23 5.47 -20.40
C LEU A 52 3.30 6.30 -21.28
N ALA A 53 3.69 6.55 -22.54
CA ALA A 53 2.89 7.32 -23.48
C ALA A 53 1.49 6.70 -23.69
N GLU A 54 1.42 5.38 -23.82
CA GLU A 54 0.16 4.65 -23.94
C GLU A 54 -0.66 4.70 -22.64
N LEU A 55 -0.03 4.47 -21.46
CA LEU A 55 -0.72 4.56 -20.17
C LEU A 55 -1.29 5.97 -19.90
N LYS A 56 -0.63 7.01 -20.37
CA LYS A 56 -1.12 8.39 -20.24
C LYS A 56 -2.36 8.67 -21.10
N THR A 57 -2.71 7.81 -22.05
CA THR A 57 -3.99 7.91 -22.78
C THR A 57 -5.17 7.35 -21.98
N LEU A 58 -4.91 6.51 -20.99
CA LEU A 58 -5.92 5.91 -20.13
C LEU A 58 -6.38 6.88 -19.04
N ARG A 59 -7.57 6.59 -18.51
CA ARG A 59 -8.17 7.35 -17.40
C ARG A 59 -8.53 6.42 -16.26
N ALA A 60 -8.31 6.88 -15.03
CA ALA A 60 -8.62 6.15 -13.82
C ALA A 60 -10.14 6.02 -13.61
N LYS A 61 -10.55 4.89 -13.00
CA LYS A 61 -11.93 4.57 -12.60
C LYS A 61 -11.98 4.10 -11.16
N GLU A 62 -13.13 4.32 -10.48
CA GLU A 62 -13.38 3.78 -9.14
C GLU A 62 -13.43 2.25 -9.17
N ARG A 63 -12.64 1.62 -8.32
CA ARG A 63 -12.56 0.15 -8.22
C ARG A 63 -13.74 -0.48 -7.48
N LEU A 64 -14.34 0.24 -6.53
CA LEU A 64 -15.42 -0.23 -5.65
C LEU A 64 -16.72 0.57 -5.86
N PRO A 65 -17.25 0.64 -7.11
CA PRO A 65 -18.39 1.50 -7.42
C PRO A 65 -19.65 1.15 -6.60
N GLN A 66 -19.80 -0.13 -6.20
CA GLN A 66 -20.92 -0.58 -5.36
C GLN A 66 -20.89 0.00 -3.96
N LEU A 67 -19.70 0.28 -3.41
CA LEU A 67 -19.50 0.89 -2.09
C LEU A 67 -19.31 2.40 -2.16
N ARG A 68 -18.68 2.90 -3.23
CA ARG A 68 -18.22 4.29 -3.41
C ARG A 68 -18.82 4.93 -4.66
N SER A 69 -20.13 4.81 -4.83
CA SER A 69 -20.82 5.30 -6.04
C SER A 69 -20.59 6.79 -6.32
N ALA A 70 -20.39 7.62 -5.27
CA ALA A 70 -20.07 9.04 -5.45
C ALA A 70 -18.72 9.28 -6.15
N ASN A 71 -17.74 8.36 -6.00
CA ASN A 71 -16.45 8.48 -6.66
C ASN A 71 -16.54 8.28 -8.17
N MET A 72 -17.57 7.57 -8.66
CA MET A 72 -17.81 7.38 -10.09
C MET A 72 -17.98 8.71 -10.85
N ALA A 73 -18.34 9.80 -10.14
CA ALA A 73 -18.35 11.14 -10.73
C ALA A 73 -16.98 11.60 -11.25
N TYR A 74 -15.90 10.96 -10.79
CA TYR A 74 -14.53 11.25 -11.21
C TYR A 74 -13.97 10.23 -12.21
N ASP A 75 -14.75 9.20 -12.58
CA ASP A 75 -14.32 8.20 -13.57
C ASP A 75 -13.95 8.88 -14.88
N VAL A 76 -12.90 8.37 -15.52
CA VAL A 76 -12.34 8.83 -16.80
C VAL A 76 -11.92 10.31 -16.84
N GLN A 77 -11.69 10.94 -15.69
CA GLN A 77 -11.22 12.32 -15.62
C GLN A 77 -9.69 12.43 -15.38
N PHE A 78 -9.09 11.49 -14.67
CA PHE A 78 -7.71 11.60 -14.24
C PHE A 78 -6.80 10.57 -14.92
N GLU A 79 -5.59 11.01 -15.25
CA GLU A 79 -4.53 10.16 -15.77
C GLU A 79 -3.92 9.29 -14.66
N ILE A 80 -3.17 8.26 -15.08
CA ILE A 80 -2.30 7.49 -14.17
C ILE A 80 -1.06 8.33 -13.89
N PRO A 81 -0.79 8.73 -12.63
CA PRO A 81 0.40 9.52 -12.32
C PRO A 81 1.65 8.66 -12.30
N THR A 82 2.77 9.25 -12.72
CA THR A 82 4.10 8.70 -12.49
C THR A 82 4.54 8.95 -11.05
N PHE A 83 5.51 8.18 -10.58
CA PHE A 83 6.10 8.41 -9.26
C PHE A 83 6.81 9.77 -9.18
N ASP A 84 7.43 10.23 -10.27
CA ASP A 84 8.05 11.56 -10.35
C ASP A 84 7.03 12.70 -10.19
N GLU A 85 5.85 12.58 -10.81
CA GLU A 85 4.74 13.53 -10.65
C GLU A 85 4.25 13.59 -9.19
N ILE A 86 4.20 12.45 -8.50
CA ILE A 86 3.81 12.39 -7.08
C ILE A 86 4.86 13.06 -6.19
N LEU A 87 6.14 12.81 -6.43
CA LEU A 87 7.24 13.47 -5.71
C LEU A 87 7.23 14.99 -5.93
N ALA A 88 7.00 15.43 -7.16
CA ALA A 88 6.86 16.85 -7.49
C ALA A 88 5.66 17.49 -6.77
N LEU A 89 4.51 16.80 -6.75
CA LEU A 89 3.30 17.26 -6.07
C LEU A 89 3.53 17.38 -4.55
N ALA A 90 4.12 16.36 -3.91
CA ALA A 90 4.40 16.39 -2.48
C ALA A 90 5.35 17.54 -2.10
N LYS A 91 6.38 17.77 -2.92
CA LYS A 91 7.30 18.91 -2.75
C LYS A 91 6.59 20.25 -2.87
N ALA A 92 5.76 20.42 -3.91
CA ALA A 92 5.02 21.65 -4.15
C ALA A 92 4.02 21.93 -3.02
N GLN A 93 3.25 20.90 -2.60
CA GLN A 93 2.27 21.05 -1.52
C GLN A 93 2.94 21.26 -0.15
N SER A 94 4.12 20.70 0.07
CA SER A 94 4.89 21.00 1.29
C SER A 94 5.24 22.47 1.37
N ALA A 95 5.65 23.08 0.25
CA ALA A 95 5.96 24.51 0.18
C ALA A 95 4.73 25.39 0.40
N VAL A 96 3.57 25.02 -0.19
CA VAL A 96 2.31 25.76 -0.06
C VAL A 96 1.76 25.70 1.37
N THR A 97 1.81 24.53 1.99
CA THR A 97 1.17 24.31 3.32
C THR A 97 2.09 24.62 4.49
N GLY A 98 3.39 24.81 4.25
CA GLY A 98 4.40 24.95 5.31
C GLY A 98 4.62 23.66 6.13
N ARG A 99 4.04 22.54 5.71
CA ARG A 99 4.18 21.23 6.37
C ARG A 99 4.91 20.25 5.46
N THR A 100 5.81 19.46 6.03
CA THR A 100 6.44 18.37 5.30
C THR A 100 5.41 17.29 4.96
N ILE A 101 5.18 17.05 3.67
CA ILE A 101 4.36 15.96 3.16
C ILE A 101 5.30 14.82 2.79
N GLY A 102 5.20 13.72 3.52
CA GLY A 102 6.04 12.53 3.30
C GLY A 102 5.55 11.68 2.13
N ILE A 103 6.41 10.74 1.72
CA ILE A 103 6.16 9.78 0.65
C ILE A 103 6.26 8.38 1.22
N TYR A 104 5.31 7.51 0.82
CA TYR A 104 5.27 6.12 1.32
C TYR A 104 5.00 5.15 0.16
N PRO A 105 5.98 4.96 -0.75
CA PRO A 105 5.81 4.06 -1.89
C PRO A 105 5.84 2.59 -1.49
N GLU A 106 5.00 1.79 -2.13
CA GLU A 106 5.06 0.34 -2.12
C GLU A 106 5.66 -0.18 -3.43
N THR A 107 6.63 -1.09 -3.33
CA THR A 107 7.04 -1.92 -4.46
C THR A 107 6.07 -3.10 -4.57
N LYS A 108 5.24 -3.12 -5.61
CA LYS A 108 4.23 -4.15 -5.83
C LYS A 108 4.75 -5.22 -6.77
N HIS A 109 4.70 -6.50 -6.34
CA HIS A 109 5.18 -7.67 -7.10
C HIS A 109 6.64 -7.56 -7.57
N PRO A 110 7.61 -7.13 -6.73
CA PRO A 110 8.97 -6.85 -7.21
C PRO A 110 9.70 -8.08 -7.76
N SER A 111 9.47 -9.29 -7.25
CA SER A 111 10.05 -10.52 -7.80
C SER A 111 9.53 -10.83 -9.20
N TYR A 112 8.22 -10.66 -9.43
CA TYR A 112 7.62 -10.79 -10.76
C TYR A 112 8.23 -9.78 -11.75
N PHE A 113 8.30 -8.51 -11.38
CA PHE A 113 8.89 -7.48 -12.24
C PHE A 113 10.38 -7.72 -12.50
N THR A 114 11.13 -8.17 -11.51
CA THR A 114 12.55 -8.56 -11.69
C THR A 114 12.69 -9.72 -12.68
N ALA A 115 11.82 -10.73 -12.61
CA ALA A 115 11.85 -11.88 -13.50
C ALA A 115 11.59 -11.51 -14.97
N ILE A 116 10.85 -10.42 -15.23
CA ILE A 116 10.61 -9.91 -16.59
C ILE A 116 11.59 -8.80 -17.01
N GLY A 117 12.66 -8.57 -16.23
CA GLY A 117 13.69 -7.59 -16.55
C GLY A 117 13.38 -6.15 -16.20
N LEU A 118 12.38 -5.90 -15.33
CA LEU A 118 11.92 -4.59 -14.88
C LEU A 118 12.07 -4.43 -13.35
N PRO A 119 13.29 -4.46 -12.77
CA PRO A 119 13.48 -4.34 -11.31
C PRO A 119 13.08 -2.95 -10.81
N HIS A 120 12.42 -2.88 -9.64
CA HIS A 120 11.93 -1.63 -9.04
C HIS A 120 13.04 -0.79 -8.37
N GLU A 121 14.09 -1.44 -7.83
CA GLU A 121 15.01 -0.82 -6.88
C GLU A 121 15.76 0.37 -7.46
N ALA A 122 16.34 0.21 -8.64
CA ALA A 122 17.15 1.26 -9.25
C ALA A 122 16.32 2.51 -9.64
N PRO A 123 15.20 2.39 -10.38
CA PRO A 123 14.38 3.56 -10.72
C PRO A 123 13.74 4.20 -9.47
N LEU A 124 13.35 3.41 -8.45
CA LEU A 124 12.81 3.94 -7.21
C LEU A 124 13.83 4.81 -6.46
N LEU A 125 15.02 4.28 -6.24
CA LEU A 125 16.08 5.02 -5.53
C LEU A 125 16.57 6.23 -6.33
N ALA A 126 16.65 6.13 -7.66
CA ALA A 126 17.02 7.26 -8.52
C ALA A 126 15.98 8.40 -8.42
N ALA A 127 14.67 8.08 -8.46
CA ALA A 127 13.62 9.07 -8.29
C ALA A 127 13.67 9.73 -6.92
N LEU A 128 13.80 8.97 -5.83
CA LEU A 128 13.90 9.50 -4.48
C LEU A 128 15.15 10.40 -4.30
N THR A 129 16.30 9.98 -4.83
CA THR A 129 17.54 10.76 -4.79
C THR A 129 17.42 12.07 -5.55
N LYS A 130 16.78 12.09 -6.71
CA LYS A 130 16.48 13.30 -7.50
C LYS A 130 15.78 14.39 -6.69
N TYR A 131 14.91 13.97 -5.75
CA TYR A 131 14.18 14.89 -4.85
C TYR A 131 14.87 15.09 -3.49
N GLY A 132 16.10 14.61 -3.31
CA GLY A 132 16.90 14.81 -2.11
C GLY A 132 16.59 13.84 -0.95
N HIS A 133 15.83 12.79 -1.22
CA HIS A 133 15.50 11.77 -0.22
C HIS A 133 16.56 10.67 -0.20
N VAL A 134 17.56 10.80 0.65
CA VAL A 134 18.70 9.86 0.72
C VAL A 134 19.00 9.39 2.15
N GLU A 135 18.67 10.20 3.17
CA GLU A 135 19.01 9.91 4.56
C GLU A 135 17.81 9.28 5.32
N LYS A 136 18.11 8.59 6.41
CA LYS A 136 17.09 7.97 7.28
C LYS A 136 16.06 8.98 7.81
N SER A 137 16.47 10.23 8.00
CA SER A 137 15.61 11.33 8.46
C SER A 137 14.67 11.89 7.38
N ALA A 138 14.86 11.51 6.10
CA ALA A 138 13.97 11.93 5.04
C ALA A 138 12.52 11.45 5.34
N PRO A 139 11.49 12.22 4.97
CA PRO A 139 10.10 11.88 5.20
C PRO A 139 9.61 10.80 4.20
N VAL A 140 10.32 9.69 4.16
CA VAL A 140 10.08 8.58 3.24
C VAL A 140 10.11 7.25 3.98
N PHE A 141 9.12 6.43 3.67
CA PHE A 141 9.11 5.00 4.00
C PHE A 141 8.91 4.20 2.71
N ILE A 142 9.73 3.20 2.46
CA ILE A 142 9.55 2.27 1.34
C ILE A 142 8.99 0.97 1.91
N GLN A 143 7.91 0.47 1.35
CA GLN A 143 7.27 -0.75 1.84
C GLN A 143 7.16 -1.84 0.77
N SER A 144 7.17 -3.08 1.21
CA SER A 144 6.99 -4.25 0.37
C SER A 144 6.41 -5.43 1.17
N PHE A 145 5.60 -6.26 0.51
CA PHE A 145 5.24 -7.58 1.02
C PHE A 145 6.39 -8.60 0.87
N GLU A 146 7.27 -8.38 -0.11
CA GLU A 146 8.36 -9.29 -0.40
C GLU A 146 9.62 -8.99 0.43
N VAL A 147 10.16 -10.04 1.04
CA VAL A 147 11.30 -9.96 1.97
C VAL A 147 12.60 -9.67 1.22
N GLU A 148 12.85 -10.38 0.11
CA GLU A 148 14.11 -10.28 -0.62
C GLU A 148 14.26 -8.92 -1.31
N ASN A 149 13.15 -8.28 -1.72
CA ASN A 149 13.17 -6.91 -2.22
C ASN A 149 13.67 -5.93 -1.16
N LEU A 150 13.16 -6.01 0.09
CA LEU A 150 13.61 -5.14 1.18
C LEU A 150 15.07 -5.41 1.56
N LYS A 151 15.49 -6.69 1.60
CA LYS A 151 16.89 -7.07 1.82
C LYS A 151 17.81 -6.55 0.71
N ALA A 152 17.35 -6.56 -0.55
CA ALA A 152 18.10 -6.01 -1.68
C ALA A 152 18.20 -4.48 -1.64
N LEU A 153 17.20 -3.80 -1.08
CA LEU A 153 17.19 -2.36 -0.87
C LEU A 153 18.10 -1.94 0.31
N ARG A 154 18.13 -2.71 1.41
CA ARG A 154 18.83 -2.32 2.65
C ARG A 154 20.26 -1.85 2.45
N PRO A 155 21.16 -2.53 1.72
CA PRO A 155 22.53 -2.07 1.50
C PRO A 155 22.64 -0.87 0.54
N LYS A 156 21.56 -0.53 -0.20
CA LYS A 156 21.57 0.52 -1.22
C LYS A 156 20.99 1.84 -0.72
N THR A 157 20.31 1.85 0.42
CA THR A 157 19.65 3.05 0.95
C THR A 157 19.66 3.11 2.47
N LYS A 158 19.72 4.33 3.01
CA LYS A 158 19.47 4.62 4.42
C LYS A 158 18.01 4.91 4.73
N LEU A 159 17.15 5.03 3.72
CA LEU A 159 15.72 5.29 3.89
C LEU A 159 15.07 4.18 4.72
N ARG A 160 13.98 4.55 5.40
CA ARG A 160 13.24 3.60 6.23
C ARG A 160 12.50 2.59 5.37
N LEU A 161 12.67 1.32 5.69
CA LEU A 161 12.07 0.18 5.02
C LEU A 161 11.02 -0.46 5.92
N ILE A 162 9.87 -0.80 5.37
CA ILE A 162 8.74 -1.38 6.09
C ILE A 162 8.36 -2.74 5.46
N GLN A 163 8.35 -3.78 6.30
CA GLN A 163 7.85 -5.09 5.90
C GLN A 163 6.33 -5.13 6.04
N LEU A 164 5.62 -5.25 4.92
CA LEU A 164 4.17 -5.47 4.93
C LEU A 164 3.84 -6.91 5.30
N MET A 165 2.76 -7.09 6.05
CA MET A 165 2.29 -8.41 6.49
C MET A 165 0.77 -8.51 6.31
N ALA A 166 0.31 -9.52 5.56
CA ALA A 166 -1.11 -9.86 5.49
C ALA A 166 -1.53 -10.65 6.75
N GLU A 167 -2.83 -10.70 6.99
CA GLU A 167 -3.40 -11.43 8.14
C GLU A 167 -3.06 -12.93 8.11
N THR A 168 -3.00 -13.51 6.92
CA THR A 168 -2.72 -14.94 6.68
C THR A 168 -1.79 -15.12 5.50
N GLY A 169 -1.26 -16.33 5.32
CA GLY A 169 -0.40 -16.68 4.21
C GLY A 169 1.07 -16.37 4.45
N SER A 170 1.81 -16.21 3.36
CA SER A 170 3.27 -16.02 3.33
C SER A 170 3.64 -14.89 2.36
N PRO A 171 4.82 -14.27 2.50
CA PRO A 171 5.35 -13.38 1.46
C PRO A 171 5.43 -14.11 0.10
N PRO A 172 5.12 -13.45 -1.02
CA PRO A 172 5.14 -14.08 -2.34
C PRO A 172 6.48 -14.73 -2.71
N ASP A 173 7.57 -14.14 -2.25
CA ASP A 173 8.95 -14.58 -2.48
C ASP A 173 9.49 -15.55 -1.40
N ARG A 174 8.73 -15.84 -0.33
CA ARG A 174 9.16 -16.65 0.81
C ARG A 174 8.04 -17.56 1.31
N SER A 175 7.75 -18.63 0.56
CA SER A 175 6.73 -19.62 0.95
C SER A 175 7.14 -20.49 2.17
N ASP A 176 8.39 -20.41 2.60
CA ASP A 176 8.95 -21.14 3.73
C ASP A 176 8.65 -20.47 5.09
N VAL A 177 8.13 -19.24 5.11
CA VAL A 177 7.78 -18.50 6.32
C VAL A 177 6.40 -17.86 6.18
N THR A 178 5.55 -17.97 7.21
CA THR A 178 4.24 -17.31 7.22
C THR A 178 4.32 -15.92 7.85
N TYR A 179 3.36 -15.04 7.51
CA TYR A 179 3.25 -13.74 8.17
C TYR A 179 3.04 -13.87 9.69
N ALA A 180 2.32 -14.90 10.15
CA ALA A 180 2.18 -15.17 11.58
C ALA A 180 3.53 -15.51 12.26
N GLN A 181 4.40 -16.27 11.59
CA GLN A 181 5.76 -16.53 12.07
C GLN A 181 6.61 -15.27 12.07
N MET A 182 6.51 -14.43 11.03
CA MET A 182 7.24 -13.16 10.97
C MET A 182 6.80 -12.18 12.06
N ALA A 183 5.52 -12.20 12.45
CA ALA A 183 4.95 -11.37 13.51
C ALA A 183 5.23 -11.92 14.93
N SER A 184 5.81 -13.11 15.07
CA SER A 184 6.25 -13.61 16.38
C SER A 184 7.45 -12.82 16.90
N ALA A 185 7.69 -12.86 18.22
CA ALA A 185 8.83 -12.16 18.84
C ALA A 185 10.17 -12.55 18.20
N GLU A 186 10.36 -13.81 17.80
CA GLU A 186 11.57 -14.24 17.08
C GLU A 186 11.58 -13.78 15.62
N GLY A 187 10.44 -13.83 14.93
CA GLY A 187 10.33 -13.33 13.57
C GLY A 187 10.61 -11.83 13.47
N LEU A 188 10.12 -11.05 14.42
CA LEU A 188 10.36 -9.60 14.48
C LEU A 188 11.84 -9.25 14.65
N LYS A 189 12.62 -10.05 15.39
CA LYS A 189 14.10 -9.91 15.47
C LYS A 189 14.73 -10.07 14.09
N ILE A 190 14.24 -11.02 13.29
CA ILE A 190 14.75 -11.24 11.92
C ILE A 190 14.35 -10.06 11.03
N VAL A 191 13.10 -9.60 11.10
CA VAL A 191 12.63 -8.43 10.34
C VAL A 191 13.46 -7.19 10.66
N ALA A 192 13.79 -6.96 11.94
CA ALA A 192 14.62 -5.83 12.38
C ALA A 192 16.05 -5.82 11.80
N THR A 193 16.51 -6.92 11.21
CA THR A 193 17.83 -6.95 10.54
C THR A 193 17.84 -6.24 9.20
N TYR A 194 16.68 -6.06 8.55
CA TYR A 194 16.58 -5.48 7.20
C TYR A 194 15.51 -4.38 7.06
N ALA A 195 14.58 -4.26 8.02
CA ALA A 195 13.51 -3.26 8.00
C ALA A 195 13.56 -2.36 9.25
N ASP A 196 12.98 -1.17 9.15
CA ASP A 196 12.85 -0.20 10.24
C ASP A 196 11.45 -0.23 10.88
N GLY A 197 10.53 -1.01 10.30
CA GLY A 197 9.19 -1.19 10.83
C GLY A 197 8.41 -2.26 10.09
N ILE A 198 7.20 -2.49 10.58
CA ILE A 198 6.23 -3.41 9.98
C ILE A 198 4.95 -2.66 9.61
N GLY A 199 4.31 -3.08 8.50
CA GLY A 199 2.98 -2.67 8.09
C GLY A 199 2.04 -3.87 8.13
N PRO A 200 1.49 -4.23 9.30
CA PRO A 200 0.61 -5.39 9.41
C PRO A 200 -0.81 -5.06 8.95
N ASN A 201 -1.53 -6.07 8.43
CA ASN A 201 -2.98 -6.00 8.38
C ASN A 201 -3.51 -5.63 9.77
N LYS A 202 -4.46 -4.71 9.86
CA LYS A 202 -4.98 -4.22 11.15
C LYS A 202 -5.51 -5.33 12.05
N ALA A 203 -6.05 -6.43 11.49
CA ALA A 203 -6.53 -7.57 12.28
C ALA A 203 -5.41 -8.29 13.06
N MET A 204 -4.14 -8.14 12.67
CA MET A 204 -3.00 -8.68 13.42
C MET A 204 -2.72 -7.87 14.70
N VAL A 205 -3.16 -6.60 14.76
CA VAL A 205 -3.03 -5.73 15.94
C VAL A 205 -4.24 -5.87 16.86
N ILE A 206 -5.46 -5.72 16.32
CA ILE A 206 -6.71 -5.96 17.03
C ILE A 206 -7.57 -6.88 16.15
N PRO A 207 -7.65 -8.18 16.48
CA PRO A 207 -8.44 -9.13 15.71
C PRO A 207 -9.95 -8.84 15.86
N ARG A 208 -10.73 -9.35 14.91
CA ARG A 208 -12.19 -9.34 15.01
C ARG A 208 -12.70 -10.50 15.85
N THR A 209 -13.66 -10.26 16.72
CA THR A 209 -14.40 -11.31 17.40
C THR A 209 -15.32 -12.05 16.41
N LEU A 210 -15.87 -13.18 16.80
CA LEU A 210 -16.87 -13.92 16.00
C LEU A 210 -18.10 -13.09 15.65
N LEU A 211 -18.44 -12.10 16.46
CA LEU A 211 -19.54 -11.15 16.21
C LEU A 211 -19.12 -9.95 15.36
N GLY A 212 -17.88 -9.89 14.91
CA GLY A 212 -17.36 -8.80 14.05
C GLY A 212 -17.01 -7.52 14.79
N ASN A 213 -16.96 -7.52 16.12
CA ASN A 213 -16.45 -6.41 16.94
C ASN A 213 -14.92 -6.46 17.03
N LEU A 214 -14.30 -5.38 17.51
CA LEU A 214 -12.89 -5.42 17.92
C LEU A 214 -12.74 -6.38 19.11
N GLY A 215 -11.74 -7.24 19.05
CA GLY A 215 -11.29 -8.06 20.16
C GLY A 215 -10.26 -7.34 21.03
N ASP A 216 -9.54 -8.09 21.85
CA ASP A 216 -8.45 -7.57 22.65
C ASP A 216 -7.21 -7.34 21.75
N PRO A 217 -6.41 -6.29 21.97
CA PRO A 217 -5.15 -6.08 21.27
C PRO A 217 -4.18 -7.25 21.47
N THR A 218 -3.47 -7.61 20.41
CA THR A 218 -2.37 -8.58 20.49
C THR A 218 -1.11 -7.93 21.09
N THR A 219 -0.08 -8.72 21.35
CA THR A 219 1.23 -8.21 21.80
C THR A 219 2.09 -7.63 20.68
N LEU A 220 1.63 -7.69 19.40
CA LEU A 220 2.43 -7.38 18.22
C LEU A 220 3.12 -6.01 18.29
N VAL A 221 2.40 -4.96 18.70
CA VAL A 221 2.97 -3.60 18.80
C VAL A 221 4.08 -3.55 19.84
N ALA A 222 3.82 -4.06 21.03
CA ALA A 222 4.81 -4.08 22.10
C ALA A 222 6.05 -4.94 21.72
N ASP A 223 5.85 -6.07 21.06
CA ASP A 223 6.95 -6.96 20.66
C ASP A 223 7.77 -6.35 19.51
N ALA A 224 7.15 -5.64 18.57
CA ALA A 224 7.82 -4.89 17.53
C ALA A 224 8.68 -3.75 18.12
N HIS A 225 8.13 -2.99 19.06
CA HIS A 225 8.87 -1.91 19.73
C HIS A 225 10.08 -2.40 20.53
N LYS A 226 10.00 -3.59 21.16
CA LYS A 226 11.17 -4.19 21.87
C LYS A 226 12.39 -4.39 20.98
N VAL A 227 12.17 -4.58 19.67
CA VAL A 227 13.24 -4.77 18.69
C VAL A 227 13.47 -3.54 17.81
N GLY A 228 12.85 -2.40 18.16
CA GLY A 228 13.04 -1.12 17.48
C GLY A 228 12.29 -0.96 16.16
N LEU A 229 11.27 -1.78 15.89
CA LEU A 229 10.43 -1.69 14.71
C LEU A 229 9.22 -0.78 14.96
N ALA A 230 9.00 0.20 14.08
CA ALA A 230 7.74 0.95 14.03
C ALA A 230 6.59 0.07 13.50
N VAL A 231 5.33 0.43 13.84
CA VAL A 231 4.14 -0.34 13.46
C VAL A 231 3.12 0.57 12.79
N HIS A 232 2.83 0.31 11.49
CA HIS A 232 1.90 1.09 10.67
C HIS A 232 0.81 0.18 10.07
N PRO A 233 -0.29 -0.11 10.79
CA PRO A 233 -1.35 -1.00 10.29
C PRO A 233 -2.16 -0.37 9.15
N TRP A 234 -2.70 -1.23 8.27
CA TRP A 234 -3.51 -0.92 7.10
C TRP A 234 -4.77 -1.79 7.03
N THR A 235 -5.87 -1.41 6.42
CA THR A 235 -6.24 -0.10 5.91
C THR A 235 -7.54 0.33 6.59
N PHE A 236 -7.60 1.56 7.08
CA PHE A 236 -8.77 2.11 7.77
C PHE A 236 -9.70 2.77 6.74
N ARG A 237 -10.99 2.40 6.77
CA ARG A 237 -12.03 2.82 5.82
C ARG A 237 -13.34 3.07 6.55
N ARG A 238 -14.08 4.10 6.14
CA ARG A 238 -15.29 4.56 6.85
C ARG A 238 -16.57 3.84 6.47
N GLU A 239 -16.58 3.10 5.36
CA GLU A 239 -17.76 2.38 4.93
C GLU A 239 -18.07 1.23 5.89
N ASN A 240 -19.35 1.05 6.25
CA ASN A 240 -19.81 -0.03 7.15
C ASN A 240 -19.28 -1.42 6.75
N TYR A 241 -19.06 -1.63 5.45
CA TYR A 241 -18.50 -2.88 4.94
C TYR A 241 -17.18 -3.25 5.63
N PHE A 242 -16.34 -2.25 5.92
CA PHE A 242 -14.99 -2.45 6.49
C PHE A 242 -14.92 -2.28 8.01
N LEU A 243 -15.94 -1.66 8.61
CA LEU A 243 -15.93 -1.31 10.03
C LEU A 243 -16.26 -2.49 10.96
N PRO A 244 -15.78 -2.47 12.21
CA PRO A 244 -16.29 -3.35 13.25
C PRO A 244 -17.78 -3.12 13.47
N LEU A 245 -18.48 -4.15 13.98
CA LEU A 245 -19.93 -4.10 14.12
C LEU A 245 -20.39 -2.89 14.99
N ALA A 246 -19.71 -2.64 16.10
CA ALA A 246 -20.06 -1.54 17.03
C ALA A 246 -19.83 -0.15 16.41
N GLN A 247 -18.99 0.01 15.39
CA GLN A 247 -18.70 1.27 14.70
C GLN A 247 -19.57 1.50 13.46
N LYS A 248 -20.41 0.51 13.07
CA LYS A 248 -21.31 0.67 11.93
C LYS A 248 -22.47 1.61 12.26
N SER A 249 -22.90 2.37 11.25
CA SER A 249 -24.11 3.19 11.31
C SER A 249 -25.18 2.55 10.39
N GLY A 250 -26.10 1.81 11.01
CA GLY A 250 -27.12 1.06 10.27
C GLY A 250 -26.56 -0.21 9.59
N VAL A 251 -27.34 -0.76 8.65
CA VAL A 251 -27.07 -2.05 8.01
C VAL A 251 -26.58 -1.95 6.56
N ASP A 252 -26.67 -0.77 5.94
CA ASP A 252 -26.19 -0.56 4.57
C ASP A 252 -24.65 -0.66 4.53
N PRO A 253 -24.05 -1.58 3.76
CA PRO A 253 -22.61 -1.71 3.64
C PRO A 253 -21.92 -0.44 3.12
N ARG A 254 -22.66 0.42 2.36
CA ARG A 254 -22.19 1.72 1.85
C ARG A 254 -22.26 2.84 2.90
N GLY A 255 -23.02 2.62 3.98
CA GLY A 255 -23.18 3.60 5.03
C GLY A 255 -21.84 4.00 5.64
N VAL A 256 -21.73 5.25 6.05
CA VAL A 256 -20.57 5.79 6.74
C VAL A 256 -20.75 5.61 8.25
N GLY A 257 -19.87 4.82 8.86
CA GLY A 257 -19.87 4.61 10.30
C GLY A 257 -18.79 5.41 11.02
N ASP A 258 -18.53 5.04 12.28
CA ASP A 258 -17.58 5.74 13.16
C ASP A 258 -16.14 5.21 12.97
N LEU A 259 -15.50 5.64 11.87
CA LEU A 259 -14.09 5.35 11.62
C LEU A 259 -13.17 5.96 12.69
N ASN A 260 -13.56 7.11 13.27
CA ASN A 260 -12.76 7.79 14.28
C ASN A 260 -12.62 6.91 15.54
N ALA A 261 -13.71 6.29 15.99
CA ALA A 261 -13.67 5.35 17.12
C ALA A 261 -12.81 4.12 16.83
N GLU A 262 -12.87 3.55 15.60
CA GLU A 262 -11.96 2.45 15.23
C GLU A 262 -10.51 2.91 15.30
N ILE A 263 -10.15 4.03 14.68
CA ILE A 263 -8.77 4.55 14.67
C ILE A 263 -8.27 4.82 16.09
N LYS A 264 -9.06 5.45 16.95
CA LYS A 264 -8.69 5.71 18.35
C LYS A 264 -8.37 4.43 19.12
N ALA A 265 -9.11 3.34 18.88
CA ALA A 265 -8.81 2.05 19.50
C ALA A 265 -7.42 1.53 19.09
N TYR A 266 -7.03 1.71 17.82
CA TYR A 266 -5.69 1.32 17.35
C TYR A 266 -4.60 2.27 17.86
N LEU A 267 -4.81 3.56 17.86
CA LEU A 267 -3.84 4.52 18.44
C LEU A 267 -3.57 4.23 19.92
N ALA A 268 -4.58 3.78 20.66
CA ALA A 268 -4.42 3.39 22.07
C ALA A 268 -3.50 2.15 22.27
N THR A 269 -3.27 1.34 21.23
CA THR A 269 -2.30 0.24 21.29
C THR A 269 -0.84 0.68 21.15
N GLY A 270 -0.60 1.96 20.84
CA GLY A 270 0.73 2.53 20.64
C GLY A 270 1.29 2.39 19.22
N VAL A 271 0.46 2.14 18.19
CA VAL A 271 0.93 2.14 16.79
C VAL A 271 1.50 3.51 16.41
N ASP A 272 2.56 3.52 15.57
CA ASP A 272 3.32 4.72 15.22
C ASP A 272 2.70 5.50 14.05
N GLY A 273 1.83 4.87 13.29
CA GLY A 273 1.12 5.45 12.15
C GLY A 273 0.02 4.54 11.67
N ILE A 274 -0.79 5.02 10.73
CA ILE A 274 -1.87 4.23 10.13
C ILE A 274 -2.00 4.55 8.63
N PHE A 275 -2.56 3.60 7.87
CA PHE A 275 -3.03 3.83 6.50
C PHE A 275 -4.54 3.98 6.47
N SER A 276 -5.04 5.11 5.94
CA SER A 276 -6.47 5.33 5.77
C SER A 276 -6.81 5.87 4.38
N ASP A 277 -7.88 5.32 3.79
CA ASP A 277 -8.49 5.87 2.58
C ASP A 277 -9.24 7.19 2.87
N ASN A 278 -9.50 7.49 4.15
CA ASN A 278 -10.29 8.63 4.60
C ASN A 278 -9.44 9.57 5.49
N VAL A 279 -8.66 10.44 4.83
CA VAL A 279 -7.64 11.26 5.49
C VAL A 279 -8.23 12.22 6.51
N THR A 280 -9.38 12.85 6.22
CA THR A 280 -10.02 13.81 7.13
C THR A 280 -10.36 13.18 8.49
N GLU A 281 -11.02 12.00 8.44
CA GLU A 281 -11.37 11.25 9.64
C GLU A 281 -10.13 10.74 10.38
N ALA A 282 -9.11 10.30 9.63
CA ALA A 282 -7.87 9.82 10.24
C ALA A 282 -7.08 10.94 10.94
N VAL A 283 -7.06 12.14 10.39
CA VAL A 283 -6.43 13.31 11.04
C VAL A 283 -7.20 13.70 12.28
N ALA A 284 -8.53 13.77 12.21
CA ALA A 284 -9.38 14.11 13.37
C ALA A 284 -9.27 13.09 14.52
N ALA A 285 -8.97 11.82 14.20
CA ALA A 285 -8.80 10.80 15.25
C ALA A 285 -7.52 10.97 16.09
N ARG A 286 -6.51 11.73 15.59
CA ARG A 286 -5.25 11.99 16.31
C ARG A 286 -5.37 13.12 17.32
N GLU A 287 -6.38 13.97 17.17
CA GLU A 287 -6.69 15.10 18.07
C GLU A 287 -7.55 14.64 19.27
#